data_57c978ed2ca8527e52b3fad267031099
#
_entry.id   57c978ed2ca8527e52b3fad267031099
#
_cell.length_a   1.000
_cell.length_b   1.000
_cell.length_c   1.000
_cell.angle_alpha   90.00
_cell.angle_beta   90.00
_cell.angle_gamma   90.00
#
_symmetry.space_group_name_H-M   'P 1'
#
loop_
_entity.id
_entity.type
_entity.pdbx_description
1 polymer ?
#
loop_
_entity_poly.entity_id
_entity_poly.type
_entity_poly.pdbx_seq_one_letter_code
_entity_poly.pdbx_strand_id
1 'polypeptide(L)'
;MEKSNYQFHGYWIKGTEIDYGQEDNEYYLKQPNPLMKKEFVVNEINSSYIYIGILGYAIVYLNGRRISQDELNCDWTNFKKCVYYDVYDVSQFLKIGTNILEVELGNGMYNPAPLKLFGKYNLRNNLAEVGQPRFILDLVNDDKVILTSDSSWILGNGKRLFNNLYLGETVDNNLEANYYAQVQIDDCKRNLVLSEIPKIKRCGDILPQSFINQSDGIIVDFGKMISGFINFACTAHKNQEIVLQYSEAMVDNHLVYSTCLAGSVGERIGEHVIAGGTGAPAIAIQTDRLICKEGYNQFTNKFTYHSFRFVRITGIELTQLQQIYATYVHTDLKKIAKIT
;
A
#
# COMPACT_ATOMS: atom_id res chain seq x y z
N MET A 1 -8.88 34.11 2.29
CA MET A 1 -7.46 33.99 2.65
C MET A 1 -6.85 33.00 1.68
N GLU A 2 -5.92 33.43 0.84
CA GLU A 2 -5.07 32.49 0.11
C GLU A 2 -4.33 31.67 1.16
N LYS A 3 -4.60 30.37 1.21
CA LYS A 3 -3.83 29.45 2.05
C LYS A 3 -2.40 29.45 1.47
N SER A 4 -1.49 30.15 2.14
CA SER A 4 -0.07 30.06 1.77
C SER A 4 0.36 28.61 1.92
N ASN A 5 1.00 28.05 0.88
CA ASN A 5 1.56 26.71 0.98
C ASN A 5 2.59 26.66 2.12
N TYR A 6 2.53 25.61 2.93
CA TYR A 6 3.50 25.39 3.99
C TYR A 6 4.90 25.21 3.39
N GLN A 7 5.89 25.86 3.98
CA GLN A 7 7.28 25.72 3.57
C GLN A 7 7.96 24.65 4.43
N PHE A 8 8.27 23.51 3.83
CA PHE A 8 8.95 22.42 4.51
C PHE A 8 10.39 22.78 4.88
N HIS A 9 10.82 22.31 6.06
CA HIS A 9 12.18 22.41 6.57
C HIS A 9 12.95 21.10 6.41
N GLY A 10 12.24 19.97 6.30
CA GLY A 10 12.80 18.66 6.05
C GLY A 10 13.27 18.45 4.62
N TYR A 11 13.90 17.31 4.41
CA TYR A 11 14.34 16.83 3.10
C TYR A 11 13.46 15.65 2.68
N TRP A 12 13.35 15.42 1.37
CA TRP A 12 12.84 14.15 0.87
C TRP A 12 13.79 13.04 1.29
N ILE A 13 13.25 12.00 1.95
CA ILE A 13 14.01 10.83 2.36
C ILE A 13 13.43 9.57 1.74
N LYS A 14 14.30 8.63 1.37
CA LYS A 14 13.97 7.36 0.73
C LYS A 14 14.80 6.21 1.29
N GLY A 15 14.40 4.99 0.96
CA GLY A 15 15.19 3.78 1.20
C GLY A 15 16.42 3.72 0.29
N THR A 16 17.14 2.60 0.36
CA THR A 16 18.24 2.32 -0.57
C THR A 16 17.72 2.31 -2.01
N GLU A 17 18.44 2.98 -2.91
CA GLU A 17 18.10 2.97 -4.33
C GLU A 17 18.17 1.54 -4.89
N ILE A 18 17.18 1.15 -5.68
CA ILE A 18 17.12 -0.16 -6.30
C ILE A 18 17.24 0.04 -7.81
N ASP A 19 18.24 -0.58 -8.39
CA ASP A 19 18.39 -0.66 -9.85
C ASP A 19 17.52 -1.81 -10.38
N TYR A 20 16.48 -1.47 -11.13
CA TYR A 20 15.60 -2.46 -11.76
C TYR A 20 16.11 -2.95 -13.14
N GLY A 21 17.31 -2.53 -13.55
CA GLY A 21 17.83 -2.80 -14.88
C GLY A 21 17.23 -1.89 -15.97
N GLN A 22 17.71 -2.03 -17.21
CA GLN A 22 17.38 -1.12 -18.31
C GLN A 22 15.89 -1.10 -18.69
N GLU A 23 15.18 -2.22 -18.48
CA GLU A 23 13.75 -2.37 -18.83
C GLU A 23 12.88 -2.67 -17.61
N ASP A 24 13.33 -2.30 -16.43
CA ASP A 24 12.68 -2.63 -15.15
C ASP A 24 12.52 -4.16 -14.92
N ASN A 25 13.39 -4.97 -15.49
CA ASN A 25 13.27 -6.43 -15.51
C ASN A 25 13.33 -7.07 -14.12
N GLU A 26 13.95 -6.40 -13.15
CA GLU A 26 14.10 -6.89 -11.79
C GLU A 26 13.05 -6.35 -10.83
N TYR A 27 12.07 -5.58 -11.34
CA TYR A 27 11.01 -5.00 -10.51
C TYR A 27 10.23 -6.04 -9.70
N TYR A 28 10.04 -7.24 -10.27
CA TYR A 28 9.23 -8.31 -9.66
C TYR A 28 9.95 -9.12 -8.59
N LEU A 29 11.23 -8.87 -8.37
CA LEU A 29 11.95 -9.48 -7.25
C LEU A 29 11.34 -8.98 -5.93
N LYS A 30 11.33 -9.86 -4.92
CA LYS A 30 10.83 -9.50 -3.59
C LYS A 30 11.65 -8.36 -3.00
N GLN A 31 10.99 -7.27 -2.71
CA GLN A 31 11.61 -6.08 -2.15
C GLN A 31 10.76 -5.59 -0.98
N PRO A 32 11.24 -5.81 0.26
CA PRO A 32 10.51 -5.37 1.43
C PRO A 32 10.23 -3.88 1.39
N ASN A 33 9.03 -3.50 1.81
CA ASN A 33 8.64 -2.11 1.93
C ASN A 33 9.61 -1.35 2.83
N PRO A 34 10.06 -0.15 2.44
CA PRO A 34 10.85 0.69 3.32
C PRO A 34 10.03 1.07 4.57
N LEU A 35 10.62 0.85 5.72
CA LEU A 35 10.12 1.27 7.02
C LEU A 35 11.13 2.26 7.61
N MET A 36 10.70 3.47 7.90
CA MET A 36 11.59 4.52 8.39
C MET A 36 11.15 4.95 9.78
N LYS A 37 12.13 5.10 10.68
CA LYS A 37 11.88 5.41 12.08
C LYS A 37 12.73 6.57 12.55
N LYS A 38 12.15 7.39 13.42
CA LYS A 38 12.84 8.43 14.17
C LYS A 38 12.34 8.48 15.60
N GLU A 39 13.28 8.51 16.54
CA GLU A 39 13.03 8.84 17.94
C GLU A 39 13.30 10.32 18.18
N PHE A 40 12.45 10.97 18.97
CA PHE A 40 12.55 12.38 19.32
C PHE A 40 11.95 12.64 20.70
N VAL A 41 12.32 13.75 21.30
CA VAL A 41 11.86 14.12 22.66
C VAL A 41 10.90 15.30 22.57
N VAL A 42 9.78 15.20 23.27
CA VAL A 42 8.80 16.27 23.44
C VAL A 42 8.78 16.69 24.91
N ASN A 43 9.04 17.95 25.16
CA ASN A 43 9.04 18.51 26.53
C ASN A 43 7.68 19.09 26.92
N GLU A 44 6.88 19.51 25.94
CA GLU A 44 5.58 20.13 26.12
C GLU A 44 4.68 19.75 24.96
N ILE A 45 3.42 19.42 25.22
CA ILE A 45 2.43 19.07 24.20
C ILE A 45 1.44 20.22 24.07
N ASN A 46 1.41 20.80 22.87
CA ASN A 46 0.49 21.83 22.46
C ASN A 46 -0.23 21.39 21.18
N SER A 47 -0.79 22.33 20.42
CA SER A 47 -1.37 22.04 19.10
C SER A 47 -0.28 21.54 18.17
N SER A 48 -0.32 20.23 17.86
CA SER A 48 0.77 19.56 17.14
C SER A 48 0.28 18.96 15.83
N TYR A 49 0.96 19.27 14.74
CA TYR A 49 0.59 18.84 13.39
C TYR A 49 1.76 18.22 12.66
N ILE A 50 1.50 17.13 11.96
CA ILE A 50 2.41 16.58 10.95
C ILE A 50 1.99 17.13 9.58
N TYR A 51 2.93 17.76 8.90
CA TYR A 51 2.88 18.08 7.48
C TYR A 51 3.67 17.02 6.73
N ILE A 52 3.07 16.35 5.75
CA ILE A 52 3.74 15.25 5.04
C ILE A 52 3.40 15.25 3.56
N GLY A 53 4.44 15.31 2.71
CA GLY A 53 4.36 15.07 1.27
C GLY A 53 4.89 13.66 0.97
N ILE A 54 4.20 12.93 0.09
CA ILE A 54 4.51 11.52 -0.20
C ILE A 54 4.57 11.31 -1.70
N LEU A 55 5.56 10.56 -2.15
CA LEU A 55 5.64 9.96 -3.48
C LEU A 55 5.54 8.44 -3.34
N GLY A 56 4.47 7.87 -3.81
CA GLY A 56 4.01 6.53 -3.51
C GLY A 56 2.85 6.55 -2.51
N TYR A 57 2.79 5.58 -1.61
CA TYR A 57 1.86 5.54 -0.48
C TYR A 57 2.60 5.51 0.84
N ALA A 58 1.96 5.98 1.91
CA ALA A 58 2.52 5.88 3.25
C ALA A 58 1.45 5.58 4.30
N ILE A 59 1.86 4.86 5.34
CA ILE A 59 1.14 4.77 6.60
C ILE A 59 2.06 5.29 7.69
N VAL A 60 1.58 6.26 8.46
CA VAL A 60 2.34 6.91 9.53
C VAL A 60 1.84 6.43 10.88
N TYR A 61 2.78 6.05 11.73
CA TYR A 61 2.52 5.62 13.10
C TYR A 61 3.27 6.52 14.07
N LEU A 62 2.59 7.02 15.09
CA LEU A 62 3.20 7.75 16.21
C LEU A 62 2.96 6.96 17.50
N ASN A 63 4.04 6.57 18.16
CA ASN A 63 4.01 5.70 19.33
C ASN A 63 3.23 4.40 19.10
N GLY A 64 3.40 3.78 17.92
CA GLY A 64 2.73 2.54 17.52
C GLY A 64 1.26 2.70 17.11
N ARG A 65 0.70 3.91 17.15
CA ARG A 65 -0.69 4.19 16.75
C ARG A 65 -0.72 4.85 15.37
N ARG A 66 -1.52 4.32 14.44
CA ARG A 66 -1.74 4.95 13.13
C ARG A 66 -2.41 6.32 13.31
N ILE A 67 -1.82 7.37 12.73
CA ILE A 67 -2.28 8.76 12.95
C ILE A 67 -3.50 9.15 12.10
N SER A 68 -3.79 8.42 11.04
CA SER A 68 -4.89 8.73 10.12
C SER A 68 -5.67 7.48 9.73
N GLN A 69 -6.95 7.67 9.43
CA GLN A 69 -7.82 6.64 8.84
C GLN A 69 -7.85 6.69 7.31
N ASP A 70 -6.98 7.51 6.69
CA ASP A 70 -6.88 7.63 5.25
C ASP A 70 -6.23 6.38 4.66
N GLU A 71 -6.85 5.82 3.62
CA GLU A 71 -6.32 4.67 2.91
C GLU A 71 -5.67 5.10 1.58
N LEU A 72 -4.68 4.34 1.13
CA LEU A 72 -4.00 4.55 -0.16
C LEU A 72 -3.53 6.00 -0.36
N ASN A 73 -2.99 6.60 0.69
CA ASN A 73 -2.52 7.98 0.67
C ASN A 73 -1.03 8.02 0.24
N CYS A 74 -0.58 8.88 -0.70
CA CYS A 74 -1.19 10.16 -1.10
C CYS A 74 -1.90 10.11 -2.47
N ASP A 75 -2.58 11.21 -2.78
CA ASP A 75 -3.29 11.41 -4.04
C ASP A 75 -2.33 11.47 -5.24
N TRP A 76 -2.71 10.84 -6.35
CA TRP A 76 -1.92 10.82 -7.57
C TRP A 76 -2.01 12.13 -8.35
N THR A 77 -0.85 12.63 -8.78
CA THR A 77 -0.73 13.84 -9.60
C THR A 77 0.24 13.62 -10.76
N ASN A 78 0.44 14.63 -11.59
CA ASN A 78 1.64 14.72 -12.40
C ASN A 78 2.79 15.17 -11.50
N PHE A 79 3.57 14.23 -10.97
CA PHE A 79 4.61 14.48 -9.98
C PHE A 79 5.72 15.44 -10.43
N LYS A 80 5.91 15.63 -11.75
CA LYS A 80 6.78 16.68 -12.29
C LYS A 80 6.23 18.09 -12.09
N LYS A 81 4.91 18.23 -11.94
CA LYS A 81 4.25 19.54 -11.80
C LYS A 81 3.99 19.89 -10.34
N CYS A 82 3.44 18.96 -9.59
CA CYS A 82 3.18 19.13 -8.16
C CYS A 82 3.08 17.79 -7.43
N VAL A 83 3.30 17.83 -6.13
CA VAL A 83 3.06 16.74 -5.19
C VAL A 83 2.13 17.28 -4.10
N TYR A 84 1.08 16.55 -3.79
CA TYR A 84 0.22 16.92 -2.68
C TYR A 84 0.88 16.59 -1.33
N TYR A 85 0.64 17.46 -0.35
CA TYR A 85 0.94 17.16 1.04
C TYR A 85 -0.32 17.20 1.89
N ASP A 86 -0.31 16.47 2.98
CA ASP A 86 -1.38 16.38 3.95
C ASP A 86 -0.96 16.96 5.28
N VAL A 87 -1.97 17.32 6.09
CA VAL A 87 -1.78 17.86 7.44
C VAL A 87 -2.62 17.06 8.41
N TYR A 88 -1.99 16.50 9.44
CA TYR A 88 -2.64 15.68 10.45
C TYR A 88 -2.44 16.27 11.85
N ASP A 89 -3.53 16.48 12.59
CA ASP A 89 -3.44 16.78 14.02
C ASP A 89 -2.99 15.52 14.77
N VAL A 90 -1.84 15.62 15.40
CA VAL A 90 -1.21 14.53 16.14
C VAL A 90 -1.08 14.79 17.64
N SER A 91 -1.68 15.86 18.15
CA SER A 91 -1.60 16.27 19.57
C SER A 91 -1.93 15.14 20.51
N GLN A 92 -2.99 14.34 20.21
CA GLN A 92 -3.43 13.20 21.03
C GLN A 92 -2.55 11.95 20.95
N PHE A 93 -1.59 11.92 20.02
CA PHE A 93 -0.68 10.78 19.84
C PHE A 93 0.68 10.99 20.50
N LEU A 94 1.02 12.25 20.82
CA LEU A 94 2.26 12.62 21.50
C LEU A 94 2.20 12.29 22.98
N LYS A 95 3.38 12.12 23.57
CA LYS A 95 3.59 12.03 25.02
C LYS A 95 4.81 12.88 25.41
N ILE A 96 4.84 13.39 26.64
CA ILE A 96 6.02 14.03 27.19
C ILE A 96 7.15 13.00 27.30
N GLY A 97 8.37 13.39 26.95
CA GLY A 97 9.52 12.50 26.85
C GLY A 97 9.71 11.91 25.46
N THR A 98 10.26 10.73 25.38
CA THR A 98 10.63 10.06 24.12
C THR A 98 9.40 9.60 23.34
N ASN A 99 9.33 9.99 22.09
CA ASN A 99 8.32 9.57 21.10
C ASN A 99 9.00 8.85 19.94
N ILE A 100 8.26 7.98 19.28
CA ILE A 100 8.71 7.22 18.11
C ILE A 100 7.75 7.49 16.96
N LEU A 101 8.29 8.02 15.85
CA LEU A 101 7.57 8.19 14.59
C LEU A 101 8.08 7.16 13.59
N GLU A 102 7.15 6.43 12.98
CA GLU A 102 7.44 5.41 11.97
C GLU A 102 6.61 5.66 10.73
N VAL A 103 7.21 5.50 9.55
CA VAL A 103 6.57 5.62 8.24
C VAL A 103 6.83 4.37 7.44
N GLU A 104 5.77 3.62 7.13
CA GLU A 104 5.80 2.47 6.21
C GLU A 104 5.42 2.96 4.81
N LEU A 105 6.29 2.75 3.82
CA LEU A 105 6.08 3.21 2.45
C LEU A 105 5.56 2.08 1.54
N GLY A 106 4.67 2.44 0.64
CA GLY A 106 4.17 1.59 -0.44
C GLY A 106 4.41 2.22 -1.81
N ASN A 107 4.41 1.38 -2.85
CA ASN A 107 4.76 1.78 -4.21
C ASN A 107 3.78 2.80 -4.83
N GLY A 108 2.47 2.61 -4.63
CA GLY A 108 1.44 3.46 -5.24
C GLY A 108 1.61 3.64 -6.74
N MET A 109 1.21 4.81 -7.25
CA MET A 109 1.38 5.20 -8.66
C MET A 109 2.73 5.88 -8.94
N TYR A 110 3.58 6.08 -7.93
CA TYR A 110 4.93 6.59 -8.14
C TYR A 110 5.93 5.48 -8.51
N ASN A 111 5.70 4.25 -8.05
CA ASN A 111 6.50 3.08 -8.37
C ASN A 111 5.63 1.91 -8.87
N PRO A 112 4.87 2.08 -9.97
CA PRO A 112 4.03 1.01 -10.49
C PRO A 112 4.86 -0.07 -11.18
N ALA A 113 4.31 -1.28 -11.28
CA ALA A 113 4.93 -2.36 -12.03
C ALA A 113 5.04 -2.03 -13.54
N PRO A 114 6.05 -2.54 -14.23
CA PRO A 114 6.20 -2.38 -15.67
C PRO A 114 5.20 -3.27 -16.45
N LEU A 115 3.92 -2.95 -16.36
CA LEU A 115 2.83 -3.67 -17.00
C LEU A 115 2.58 -3.15 -18.41
N LYS A 116 2.30 -4.05 -19.35
CA LYS A 116 1.78 -3.70 -20.67
C LYS A 116 0.27 -3.50 -20.60
N LEU A 117 -0.16 -2.27 -20.37
CA LEU A 117 -1.58 -1.92 -20.45
C LEU A 117 -2.09 -2.06 -21.88
N PHE A 118 -3.24 -2.72 -22.04
CA PHE A 118 -3.87 -2.98 -23.34
C PHE A 118 -2.95 -3.67 -24.36
N GLY A 119 -1.95 -4.41 -23.88
CA GLY A 119 -0.98 -5.10 -24.72
C GLY A 119 0.01 -4.21 -25.49
N LYS A 120 0.02 -2.90 -25.26
CA LYS A 120 0.80 -1.93 -26.06
C LYS A 120 1.77 -1.08 -25.29
N TYR A 121 1.44 -0.68 -24.04
CA TYR A 121 2.17 0.36 -23.34
C TYR A 121 2.76 -0.17 -22.04
N ASN A 122 4.07 -0.02 -21.85
CA ASN A 122 4.67 -0.17 -20.53
C ASN A 122 4.19 1.00 -19.66
N LEU A 123 3.50 0.71 -18.57
CA LEU A 123 2.93 1.71 -17.66
C LEU A 123 3.99 2.68 -17.17
N ARG A 124 5.13 2.18 -16.69
CA ARG A 124 6.20 3.02 -16.13
C ARG A 124 6.75 4.00 -17.15
N ASN A 125 7.00 3.55 -18.38
CA ASN A 125 7.58 4.38 -19.44
C ASN A 125 6.64 5.48 -19.93
N ASN A 126 5.35 5.41 -19.60
CA ASN A 126 4.33 6.39 -20.02
C ASN A 126 3.92 7.34 -18.91
N LEU A 127 4.40 7.15 -17.67
CA LEU A 127 4.18 8.10 -16.60
C LEU A 127 5.17 9.26 -16.68
N ALA A 128 4.72 10.44 -16.22
CA ALA A 128 5.54 11.63 -16.24
C ALA A 128 6.80 11.51 -15.39
N GLU A 129 6.69 10.79 -14.28
CA GLU A 129 7.77 10.51 -13.36
C GLU A 129 7.46 9.24 -12.58
N VAL A 130 8.47 8.39 -12.41
CA VAL A 130 8.44 7.19 -11.58
C VAL A 130 9.72 7.11 -10.74
N GLY A 131 9.67 6.42 -9.62
CA GLY A 131 10.82 6.21 -8.75
C GLY A 131 10.43 5.41 -7.51
N GLN A 132 11.39 5.22 -6.63
CA GLN A 132 11.12 4.54 -5.36
C GLN A 132 10.36 5.43 -4.40
N PRO A 133 9.47 4.86 -3.55
CA PRO A 133 8.68 5.62 -2.59
C PRO A 133 9.54 6.46 -1.66
N ARG A 134 9.09 7.68 -1.37
CA ARG A 134 9.75 8.63 -0.48
C ARG A 134 8.78 9.60 0.13
N PHE A 135 9.21 10.29 1.18
CA PHE A 135 8.41 11.33 1.80
C PHE A 135 9.27 12.50 2.28
N ILE A 136 8.62 13.64 2.47
CA ILE A 136 9.11 14.80 3.21
C ILE A 136 8.15 15.07 4.37
N LEU A 137 8.67 15.38 5.55
CA LEU A 137 7.86 15.53 6.75
C LEU A 137 8.43 16.58 7.70
N ASP A 138 7.52 17.41 8.24
CA ASP A 138 7.78 18.24 9.41
C ASP A 138 6.71 17.96 10.47
N LEU A 139 7.11 17.88 11.73
CA LEU A 139 6.22 17.90 12.88
C LEU A 139 6.36 19.24 13.58
N VAL A 140 5.26 19.95 13.66
CA VAL A 140 5.17 21.30 14.25
C VAL A 140 4.39 21.22 15.56
N ASN A 141 4.89 21.86 16.60
CA ASN A 141 4.23 22.02 17.90
C ASN A 141 4.19 23.51 18.22
N ASP A 142 3.00 24.13 18.21
CA ASP A 142 2.80 25.58 18.34
C ASP A 142 3.77 26.37 17.45
N ASP A 143 3.62 26.39 16.18
CA ASP A 143 4.44 27.12 15.24
C ASP A 143 5.96 26.80 15.24
N LYS A 144 6.41 25.89 16.11
CA LYS A 144 7.82 25.44 16.16
C LYS A 144 7.97 24.07 15.52
N VAL A 145 8.85 23.98 14.54
CA VAL A 145 9.25 22.69 13.98
C VAL A 145 10.09 21.95 15.00
N ILE A 146 9.61 20.81 15.48
CA ILE A 146 10.30 19.98 16.51
C ILE A 146 10.89 18.71 15.95
N LEU A 147 10.51 18.32 14.73
CA LEU A 147 11.05 17.18 14.00
C LEU A 147 10.92 17.41 12.49
N THR A 148 11.96 17.05 11.75
CA THR A 148 11.95 17.05 10.28
C THR A 148 12.39 15.70 9.74
N SER A 149 12.07 15.43 8.47
CA SER A 149 12.70 14.34 7.73
C SER A 149 14.11 14.76 7.32
N ASP A 150 15.11 14.02 7.80
CA ASP A 150 16.54 14.29 7.56
C ASP A 150 17.35 12.98 7.56
N SER A 151 18.67 13.07 7.41
CA SER A 151 19.59 11.92 7.37
C SER A 151 19.71 11.16 8.68
N SER A 152 19.14 11.65 9.78
CA SER A 152 19.19 10.99 11.09
C SER A 152 18.09 9.94 11.29
N TRP A 153 17.18 9.80 10.32
CA TRP A 153 16.19 8.73 10.32
C TRP A 153 16.85 7.38 10.00
N ILE A 154 16.30 6.33 10.60
CA ILE A 154 16.80 4.96 10.43
C ILE A 154 15.89 4.22 9.45
N LEU A 155 16.53 3.57 8.46
CA LEU A 155 15.88 2.71 7.48
C LEU A 155 15.82 1.28 7.98
N GLY A 156 14.68 0.65 7.78
CA GLY A 156 14.44 -0.77 8.01
C GLY A 156 13.50 -1.36 6.97
N ASN A 157 13.19 -2.61 7.18
CA ASN A 157 12.21 -3.37 6.43
C ASN A 157 11.15 -3.94 7.37
N GLY A 158 9.90 -3.96 6.91
CA GLY A 158 8.81 -4.64 7.58
C GLY A 158 8.54 -6.03 7.00
N LYS A 159 7.41 -6.59 7.36
CA LYS A 159 6.95 -7.91 6.92
C LYS A 159 6.33 -7.93 5.52
N ARG A 160 6.11 -6.78 4.89
CA ARG A 160 5.55 -6.67 3.56
C ARG A 160 6.67 -6.75 2.53
N LEU A 161 6.70 -7.84 1.76
CA LEU A 161 7.77 -8.16 0.82
C LEU A 161 7.54 -7.62 -0.59
N PHE A 162 6.29 -7.31 -0.91
CA PHE A 162 5.88 -6.79 -2.21
C PHE A 162 4.56 -6.06 -2.08
N ASN A 163 4.36 -5.01 -2.86
CA ASN A 163 3.07 -4.37 -3.07
C ASN A 163 3.00 -3.72 -4.45
N ASN A 164 1.85 -3.83 -5.08
CA ASN A 164 1.55 -3.16 -6.33
C ASN A 164 0.05 -3.06 -6.51
N LEU A 165 -0.44 -1.92 -6.99
CA LEU A 165 -1.88 -1.68 -7.19
C LEU A 165 -2.55 -2.70 -8.11
N TYR A 166 -1.81 -3.24 -9.08
CA TYR A 166 -2.35 -4.14 -10.10
C TYR A 166 -2.02 -5.61 -9.87
N LEU A 167 -1.08 -5.91 -8.98
CA LEU A 167 -0.60 -7.28 -8.74
C LEU A 167 -0.90 -7.80 -7.34
N GLY A 168 -1.25 -6.90 -6.41
CA GLY A 168 -1.51 -7.28 -5.03
C GLY A 168 -0.32 -7.10 -4.09
N GLU A 169 -0.36 -7.78 -2.95
CA GLU A 169 0.63 -7.70 -1.89
C GLU A 169 1.15 -9.07 -1.47
N THR A 170 2.40 -9.12 -1.02
CA THR A 170 2.97 -10.30 -0.34
C THR A 170 3.41 -9.91 1.05
N VAL A 171 2.91 -10.63 2.04
CA VAL A 171 3.22 -10.42 3.47
C VAL A 171 3.82 -11.69 4.06
N ASP A 172 4.90 -11.57 4.81
CA ASP A 172 5.50 -12.66 5.59
C ASP A 172 5.35 -12.38 7.08
N ASN A 173 4.47 -13.12 7.75
CA ASN A 173 4.22 -12.96 9.18
C ASN A 173 5.31 -13.56 10.08
N ASN A 174 6.31 -14.25 9.51
CA ASN A 174 7.50 -14.67 10.26
C ASN A 174 8.49 -13.52 10.49
N LEU A 175 8.35 -12.42 9.74
CA LEU A 175 9.26 -11.29 9.81
C LEU A 175 8.77 -10.24 10.80
N GLU A 176 9.72 -9.65 11.52
CA GLU A 176 9.54 -8.47 12.35
C GLU A 176 10.26 -7.27 11.70
N ALA A 177 9.91 -6.06 12.17
CA ALA A 177 10.60 -4.86 11.72
C ALA A 177 12.10 -4.94 12.06
N ASN A 178 12.96 -4.76 11.06
CA ASN A 178 14.40 -4.78 11.19
C ASN A 178 15.01 -3.48 10.66
N TYR A 179 15.65 -2.71 11.52
CA TYR A 179 16.30 -1.43 11.19
C TYR A 179 17.81 -1.64 11.09
N TYR A 180 18.41 -1.27 9.95
CA TYR A 180 19.80 -1.67 9.63
C TYR A 180 20.65 -0.60 8.96
N ALA A 181 20.07 0.52 8.51
CA ALA A 181 20.78 1.56 7.78
C ALA A 181 20.24 2.95 8.09
N GLN A 182 20.87 3.97 7.56
CA GLN A 182 20.31 5.31 7.49
C GLN A 182 19.56 5.50 6.17
N VAL A 183 18.58 6.40 6.19
CA VAL A 183 17.86 6.82 4.99
C VAL A 183 18.77 7.57 4.02
N GLN A 184 18.36 7.61 2.74
CA GLN A 184 19.01 8.44 1.74
C GLN A 184 18.24 9.74 1.54
N ILE A 185 18.96 10.85 1.43
CA ILE A 185 18.38 12.15 1.07
C ILE A 185 18.18 12.22 -0.44
N ASP A 186 17.03 12.79 -0.85
CA ASP A 186 16.79 13.22 -2.22
C ASP A 186 16.70 14.74 -2.25
N ASP A 187 17.68 15.39 -2.85
CA ASP A 187 17.77 16.86 -2.93
C ASP A 187 16.83 17.47 -3.99
N CYS A 188 15.99 16.66 -4.62
CA CYS A 188 15.07 17.13 -5.65
C CYS A 188 14.03 18.10 -5.08
N LYS A 189 14.04 19.33 -5.58
CA LYS A 189 13.03 20.33 -5.23
C LYS A 189 11.72 20.02 -5.96
N ARG A 190 10.62 19.99 -5.22
CA ARG A 190 9.28 19.71 -5.75
C ARG A 190 8.31 20.81 -5.33
N ASN A 191 7.37 21.10 -6.21
CA ASN A 191 6.26 22.00 -5.88
C ASN A 191 5.24 21.23 -5.02
N LEU A 192 5.21 21.57 -3.72
CA LEU A 192 4.31 20.96 -2.75
C LEU A 192 3.05 21.83 -2.61
N VAL A 193 1.87 21.17 -2.72
CA VAL A 193 0.57 21.81 -2.68
C VAL A 193 -0.30 21.10 -1.64
N LEU A 194 -1.01 21.85 -0.78
CA LEU A 194 -1.94 21.27 0.18
C LEU A 194 -3.03 20.47 -0.53
N SER A 195 -3.20 19.21 -0.14
CA SER A 195 -4.32 18.39 -0.65
C SER A 195 -5.63 18.89 -0.09
N GLU A 196 -6.58 19.21 -0.98
CA GLU A 196 -7.97 19.48 -0.66
C GLU A 196 -8.89 18.35 -1.17
N ILE A 197 -8.29 17.26 -1.68
CA ILE A 197 -9.02 16.11 -2.20
C ILE A 197 -9.57 15.29 -1.03
N PRO A 198 -10.86 14.97 -1.02
CA PRO A 198 -11.43 14.10 0.01
C PRO A 198 -10.77 12.73 -0.02
N LYS A 199 -10.37 12.24 1.15
CA LYS A 199 -9.56 11.03 1.29
C LYS A 199 -10.38 9.75 1.11
N ILE A 200 -9.70 8.69 0.69
CA ILE A 200 -10.28 7.35 0.67
C ILE A 200 -10.39 6.84 2.10
N LYS A 201 -11.55 6.31 2.46
CA LYS A 201 -11.86 5.79 3.79
C LYS A 201 -12.43 4.37 3.70
N ARG A 202 -12.28 3.62 4.79
CA ARG A 202 -13.05 2.39 5.03
C ARG A 202 -14.48 2.76 5.34
N CYS A 203 -15.42 2.28 4.54
CA CYS A 203 -16.82 2.74 4.59
C CYS A 203 -17.78 1.68 5.15
N GLY A 204 -17.32 0.45 5.34
CA GLY A 204 -18.07 -0.63 5.98
C GLY A 204 -17.57 -2.01 5.58
N ASP A 205 -18.01 -2.99 6.37
CA ASP A 205 -17.62 -4.38 6.19
C ASP A 205 -18.76 -5.21 5.59
N ILE A 206 -18.38 -6.21 4.80
CA ILE A 206 -19.29 -7.14 4.14
C ILE A 206 -18.87 -8.54 4.50
N LEU A 207 -19.78 -9.29 5.11
CA LEU A 207 -19.58 -10.69 5.42
C LEU A 207 -19.80 -11.57 4.19
N PRO A 208 -19.16 -12.73 4.11
CA PRO A 208 -19.43 -13.72 3.09
C PRO A 208 -20.90 -14.11 3.05
N GLN A 209 -21.45 -14.23 1.85
CA GLN A 209 -22.77 -14.80 1.62
C GLN A 209 -22.71 -16.33 1.55
N SER A 210 -21.66 -16.88 0.95
CA SER A 210 -21.45 -18.32 0.83
C SER A 210 -19.97 -18.68 0.63
N PHE A 211 -19.69 -19.97 0.90
CA PHE A 211 -18.41 -20.62 0.65
C PHE A 211 -18.62 -21.82 -0.28
N ILE A 212 -17.78 -21.94 -1.31
CA ILE A 212 -17.78 -23.06 -2.24
C ILE A 212 -16.44 -23.77 -2.12
N ASN A 213 -16.47 -24.98 -1.58
CA ASN A 213 -15.27 -25.81 -1.50
C ASN A 213 -14.94 -26.40 -2.89
N GLN A 214 -13.68 -26.29 -3.26
CA GLN A 214 -13.11 -26.90 -4.46
C GLN A 214 -11.96 -27.83 -4.08
N SER A 215 -11.54 -28.68 -5.01
CA SER A 215 -10.42 -29.61 -4.78
C SER A 215 -9.09 -28.90 -4.48
N ASP A 216 -8.96 -27.64 -4.89
CA ASP A 216 -7.73 -26.86 -4.81
C ASP A 216 -7.89 -25.52 -4.08
N GLY A 217 -8.99 -25.34 -3.32
CA GLY A 217 -9.20 -24.12 -2.54
C GLY A 217 -10.65 -23.85 -2.19
N ILE A 218 -10.88 -22.65 -1.68
CA ILE A 218 -12.19 -22.17 -1.23
C ILE A 218 -12.53 -20.94 -2.06
N ILE A 219 -13.72 -20.88 -2.66
CA ILE A 219 -14.26 -19.63 -3.21
C ILE A 219 -15.20 -19.01 -2.18
N VAL A 220 -14.98 -17.76 -1.88
CA VAL A 220 -15.83 -16.92 -1.01
C VAL A 220 -16.63 -15.97 -1.88
N ASP A 221 -17.96 -16.03 -1.81
CA ASP A 221 -18.87 -15.09 -2.47
C ASP A 221 -19.37 -14.05 -1.46
N PHE A 222 -19.10 -12.78 -1.71
CA PHE A 222 -19.59 -11.65 -0.91
C PHE A 222 -20.97 -11.13 -1.35
N GLY A 223 -21.58 -11.76 -2.36
CA GLY A 223 -22.94 -11.44 -2.83
C GLY A 223 -23.07 -10.16 -3.64
N LYS A 224 -22.11 -9.27 -3.58
CA LYS A 224 -22.07 -8.03 -4.35
C LYS A 224 -20.65 -7.64 -4.71
N MET A 225 -20.50 -6.94 -5.82
CA MET A 225 -19.22 -6.38 -6.26
C MET A 225 -18.85 -5.15 -5.44
N ILE A 226 -17.60 -5.06 -5.03
CA ILE A 226 -17.03 -3.96 -4.26
C ILE A 226 -15.66 -3.59 -4.77
N SER A 227 -15.20 -2.39 -4.45
CA SER A 227 -13.79 -2.01 -4.47
C SER A 227 -13.32 -1.90 -3.02
N GLY A 228 -12.26 -2.63 -2.66
CA GLY A 228 -11.86 -2.64 -1.25
C GLY A 228 -10.76 -3.63 -0.89
N PHE A 229 -10.76 -4.00 0.36
CA PHE A 229 -9.76 -4.83 1.01
C PHE A 229 -10.36 -6.14 1.49
N ILE A 230 -9.54 -7.18 1.48
CA ILE A 230 -9.82 -8.41 2.21
C ILE A 230 -9.20 -8.32 3.61
N ASN A 231 -9.92 -8.80 4.59
CA ASN A 231 -9.44 -9.03 5.94
C ASN A 231 -9.72 -10.49 6.30
N PHE A 232 -8.71 -11.21 6.73
CA PHE A 232 -8.92 -12.56 7.24
C PHE A 232 -8.00 -12.89 8.40
N ALA A 233 -8.42 -13.86 9.22
CA ALA A 233 -7.64 -14.46 10.26
C ALA A 233 -7.71 -15.99 10.16
N CYS A 234 -6.59 -16.64 10.42
CA CYS A 234 -6.50 -18.10 10.35
C CYS A 234 -5.49 -18.66 11.35
N THR A 235 -5.59 -19.97 11.60
CA THR A 235 -4.52 -20.74 12.25
C THR A 235 -3.79 -21.53 11.17
N ALA A 236 -2.47 -21.40 11.11
CA ALA A 236 -1.65 -21.98 10.06
C ALA A 236 -0.33 -22.52 10.62
N HIS A 237 0.36 -23.34 9.82
CA HIS A 237 1.71 -23.78 10.11
C HIS A 237 2.73 -22.74 9.65
N LYS A 238 3.91 -22.78 10.25
CA LYS A 238 5.03 -21.94 9.83
C LYS A 238 5.37 -22.18 8.36
N ASN A 239 5.53 -21.06 7.61
CA ASN A 239 5.80 -21.02 6.18
C ASN A 239 4.66 -21.59 5.28
N GLN A 240 3.49 -21.88 5.83
CA GLN A 240 2.30 -22.15 5.01
C GLN A 240 1.99 -20.92 4.18
N GLU A 241 1.87 -21.06 2.87
CA GLU A 241 1.54 -19.96 1.96
C GLU A 241 0.04 -20.00 1.65
N ILE A 242 -0.63 -18.88 1.91
CA ILE A 242 -2.04 -18.66 1.56
C ILE A 242 -2.07 -17.64 0.42
N VAL A 243 -2.79 -17.99 -0.65
CA VAL A 243 -2.90 -17.18 -1.85
C VAL A 243 -4.36 -16.79 -2.05
N LEU A 244 -4.60 -15.48 -2.26
CA LEU A 244 -5.91 -14.91 -2.55
C LEU A 244 -5.92 -14.37 -3.97
N GLN A 245 -6.90 -14.79 -4.76
CA GLN A 245 -7.14 -14.28 -6.11
C GLN A 245 -8.56 -13.75 -6.21
N TYR A 246 -8.73 -12.66 -6.91
CA TYR A 246 -9.96 -11.88 -6.94
C TYR A 246 -10.64 -11.96 -8.29
N SER A 247 -11.97 -11.93 -8.28
CA SER A 247 -12.76 -11.85 -9.50
C SER A 247 -14.11 -11.15 -9.28
N GLU A 248 -14.56 -10.44 -10.29
CA GLU A 248 -15.89 -9.83 -10.31
C GLU A 248 -16.97 -10.80 -10.74
N ALA A 249 -16.60 -11.87 -11.47
CA ALA A 249 -17.53 -12.85 -12.05
C ALA A 249 -17.05 -14.27 -11.84
N MET A 250 -18.02 -15.18 -11.84
CA MET A 250 -17.83 -16.63 -11.78
C MET A 250 -18.76 -17.33 -12.76
N VAL A 251 -18.25 -18.31 -13.49
CA VAL A 251 -19.02 -19.16 -14.43
C VAL A 251 -18.68 -20.61 -14.11
N ASP A 252 -19.69 -21.45 -13.96
CA ASP A 252 -19.56 -22.90 -13.65
C ASP A 252 -18.58 -23.20 -12.50
N ASN A 253 -18.69 -22.41 -11.43
CA ASN A 253 -17.81 -22.45 -10.25
C ASN A 253 -16.32 -22.11 -10.54
N HIS A 254 -16.00 -21.50 -11.67
CA HIS A 254 -14.66 -21.02 -12.00
C HIS A 254 -14.63 -19.49 -12.04
N LEU A 255 -13.62 -18.89 -11.40
CA LEU A 255 -13.43 -17.43 -11.43
C LEU A 255 -13.04 -16.96 -12.83
N VAL A 256 -13.67 -15.88 -13.27
CA VAL A 256 -13.37 -15.23 -14.55
C VAL A 256 -12.34 -14.12 -14.32
N TYR A 257 -11.05 -14.48 -14.34
CA TYR A 257 -9.97 -13.51 -14.06
C TYR A 257 -9.84 -12.39 -15.09
N SER A 258 -10.36 -12.55 -16.30
CA SER A 258 -10.31 -11.51 -17.33
C SER A 258 -11.02 -10.22 -16.93
N THR A 259 -11.92 -10.24 -15.96
CA THR A 259 -12.60 -9.04 -15.44
C THR A 259 -11.71 -8.20 -14.52
N CYS A 260 -10.64 -8.79 -13.98
CA CYS A 260 -9.74 -8.17 -13.02
C CYS A 260 -8.29 -8.04 -13.53
N LEU A 261 -8.07 -8.23 -14.84
CA LEU A 261 -6.74 -8.10 -15.44
C LEU A 261 -6.39 -6.63 -15.63
N ALA A 262 -5.29 -6.21 -15.02
CA ALA A 262 -4.73 -4.87 -15.27
C ALA A 262 -3.91 -4.78 -16.57
N GLY A 263 -3.49 -5.91 -17.12
CA GLY A 263 -2.69 -5.99 -18.34
C GLY A 263 -1.89 -7.28 -18.44
N SER A 264 -1.06 -7.41 -19.46
CA SER A 264 -0.09 -8.49 -19.60
C SER A 264 1.28 -8.03 -19.16
N VAL A 265 2.06 -8.95 -18.59
CA VAL A 265 3.44 -8.68 -18.16
C VAL A 265 4.46 -9.19 -19.19
N GLY A 266 4.04 -10.02 -20.14
CA GLY A 266 4.90 -10.59 -21.15
C GLY A 266 4.33 -10.53 -22.56
N GLU A 267 5.14 -10.81 -23.56
CA GLU A 267 4.69 -11.07 -24.92
C GLU A 267 4.40 -12.56 -25.09
N ARG A 268 3.30 -12.86 -25.74
CA ARG A 268 3.01 -14.21 -26.18
C ARG A 268 3.66 -14.42 -27.55
N ILE A 269 4.66 -15.28 -27.63
CA ILE A 269 5.24 -15.72 -28.91
C ILE A 269 4.83 -17.18 -29.10
N GLY A 270 3.84 -17.41 -29.98
CA GLY A 270 3.26 -18.74 -30.18
C GLY A 270 2.59 -19.26 -28.92
N GLU A 271 3.00 -20.44 -28.46
CA GLU A 271 2.50 -21.05 -27.21
C GLU A 271 3.27 -20.62 -25.97
N HIS A 272 4.37 -19.88 -26.14
CA HIS A 272 5.22 -19.45 -25.04
C HIS A 272 4.87 -18.01 -24.59
N VAL A 273 4.76 -17.82 -23.29
CA VAL A 273 4.66 -16.48 -22.69
C VAL A 273 6.05 -16.05 -22.26
N ILE A 274 6.57 -15.01 -22.88
CA ILE A 274 7.83 -14.40 -22.44
C ILE A 274 7.49 -13.45 -21.31
N ALA A 275 7.93 -13.79 -20.10
CA ALA A 275 7.79 -12.94 -18.95
C ALA A 275 8.57 -11.64 -19.13
N GLY A 276 8.07 -10.54 -18.61
CA GLY A 276 8.70 -9.20 -18.65
C GLY A 276 9.92 -9.05 -17.72
N GLY A 277 10.64 -10.12 -17.39
CA GLY A 277 11.81 -10.14 -16.54
C GLY A 277 11.75 -11.22 -15.45
N THR A 278 12.81 -11.30 -14.64
CA THR A 278 12.93 -12.29 -13.56
C THR A 278 11.80 -12.13 -12.54
N GLY A 279 11.04 -13.19 -12.31
CA GLY A 279 9.91 -13.20 -11.36
C GLY A 279 8.63 -12.54 -11.85
N ALA A 280 8.59 -12.02 -13.09
CA ALA A 280 7.39 -11.42 -13.66
C ALA A 280 6.29 -12.48 -13.85
N PRO A 281 5.04 -12.21 -13.45
CA PRO A 281 3.92 -13.09 -13.76
C PRO A 281 3.58 -13.01 -15.26
N ALA A 282 3.20 -14.13 -15.85
CA ALA A 282 2.79 -14.16 -17.27
C ALA A 282 1.58 -13.25 -17.53
N ILE A 283 0.69 -13.14 -16.56
CA ILE A 283 -0.53 -12.34 -16.61
C ILE A 283 -0.66 -11.58 -15.28
N ALA A 284 -1.02 -10.29 -15.36
CA ALA A 284 -1.25 -9.46 -14.18
C ALA A 284 -2.60 -9.76 -13.51
N ILE A 285 -2.71 -10.92 -12.89
CA ILE A 285 -3.85 -11.26 -12.01
C ILE A 285 -3.58 -10.65 -10.63
N GLN A 286 -4.53 -9.89 -10.12
CA GLN A 286 -4.47 -9.38 -8.76
C GLN A 286 -4.40 -10.56 -7.79
N THR A 287 -3.30 -10.62 -7.03
CA THR A 287 -3.01 -11.79 -6.17
C THR A 287 -2.33 -11.33 -4.89
N ASP A 288 -2.97 -11.58 -3.76
CA ASP A 288 -2.32 -11.38 -2.47
C ASP A 288 -1.76 -12.70 -1.94
N ARG A 289 -0.66 -12.61 -1.19
CA ARG A 289 0.01 -13.76 -0.61
C ARG A 289 0.33 -13.50 0.85
N LEU A 290 0.05 -14.48 1.69
CA LEU A 290 0.44 -14.50 3.08
C LEU A 290 1.33 -15.71 3.34
N ILE A 291 2.57 -15.47 3.79
CA ILE A 291 3.45 -16.49 4.35
C ILE A 291 3.21 -16.49 5.86
N CYS A 292 2.66 -17.60 6.36
CA CYS A 292 2.20 -17.70 7.73
C CYS A 292 3.34 -17.99 8.70
N LYS A 293 3.25 -17.43 9.91
CA LYS A 293 3.97 -17.94 11.08
C LYS A 293 3.19 -19.11 11.71
N GLU A 294 3.82 -19.83 12.61
CA GLU A 294 3.13 -20.87 13.40
C GLU A 294 2.00 -20.25 14.24
N GLY A 295 0.84 -20.87 14.21
CA GLY A 295 -0.34 -20.49 14.97
C GLY A 295 -1.18 -19.40 14.30
N TYR A 296 -1.57 -18.39 15.08
CA TYR A 296 -2.51 -17.34 14.65
C TYR A 296 -1.89 -16.35 13.66
N ASN A 297 -2.57 -16.14 12.56
CA ASN A 297 -2.19 -15.20 11.49
C ASN A 297 -3.36 -14.28 11.15
N GLN A 298 -3.01 -13.04 10.77
CA GLN A 298 -3.95 -12.05 10.23
C GLN A 298 -3.38 -11.43 8.96
N PHE A 299 -4.27 -11.09 8.04
CA PHE A 299 -3.97 -10.35 6.81
C PHE A 299 -5.01 -9.26 6.56
N THR A 300 -4.53 -8.12 6.09
CA THR A 300 -5.34 -7.06 5.47
C THR A 300 -4.48 -6.30 4.46
N ASN A 301 -5.11 -5.91 3.35
CA ASN A 301 -4.46 -5.03 2.37
C ASN A 301 -4.12 -3.67 2.99
N LYS A 302 -3.01 -3.08 2.57
CA LYS A 302 -2.56 -1.76 3.00
C LYS A 302 -2.22 -0.80 1.85
N PHE A 303 -1.54 -1.31 0.81
CA PHE A 303 -1.02 -0.51 -0.30
C PHE A 303 -1.57 -0.92 -1.66
N THR A 304 -2.57 -1.80 -1.67
CA THR A 304 -3.35 -2.18 -2.83
C THR A 304 -4.81 -2.35 -2.45
N TYR A 305 -5.69 -2.29 -3.42
CA TYR A 305 -7.10 -2.62 -3.29
C TYR A 305 -7.53 -3.43 -4.51
N HIS A 306 -8.65 -4.13 -4.38
CA HIS A 306 -9.16 -4.98 -5.45
C HIS A 306 -10.62 -4.65 -5.74
N SER A 307 -11.05 -4.88 -6.99
CA SER A 307 -12.46 -4.89 -7.38
C SER A 307 -12.88 -6.35 -7.48
N PHE A 308 -13.86 -6.78 -6.67
CA PHE A 308 -14.25 -8.17 -6.60
C PHE A 308 -15.65 -8.38 -6.02
N ARG A 309 -16.23 -9.50 -6.35
CA ARG A 309 -17.32 -10.15 -5.62
C ARG A 309 -16.85 -11.48 -5.04
N PHE A 310 -15.97 -12.18 -5.75
CA PHE A 310 -15.48 -13.49 -5.40
C PHE A 310 -14.00 -13.44 -5.04
N VAL A 311 -13.61 -14.21 -4.03
CA VAL A 311 -12.22 -14.42 -3.66
C VAL A 311 -11.96 -15.91 -3.60
N ARG A 312 -10.98 -16.39 -4.37
CA ARG A 312 -10.45 -17.75 -4.26
C ARG A 312 -9.29 -17.74 -3.29
N ILE A 313 -9.35 -18.62 -2.32
CA ILE A 313 -8.30 -18.79 -1.31
C ILE A 313 -7.73 -20.21 -1.49
N THR A 314 -6.43 -20.30 -1.65
CA THR A 314 -5.70 -21.57 -1.73
C THR A 314 -4.64 -21.66 -0.63
N GLY A 315 -4.16 -22.88 -0.36
CA GLY A 315 -3.15 -23.09 0.69
C GLY A 315 -3.71 -23.14 2.11
N ILE A 316 -5.05 -23.21 2.26
CA ILE A 316 -5.73 -23.29 3.55
C ILE A 316 -6.99 -24.14 3.46
N GLU A 317 -7.32 -24.86 4.52
CA GLU A 317 -8.58 -25.55 4.71
C GLU A 317 -9.61 -24.62 5.37
N LEU A 318 -10.90 -24.81 5.10
CA LEU A 318 -11.97 -24.01 5.70
C LEU A 318 -11.96 -24.07 7.24
N THR A 319 -11.56 -25.20 7.81
CA THR A 319 -11.42 -25.41 9.26
C THR A 319 -10.33 -24.56 9.92
N GLN A 320 -9.34 -24.10 9.15
CA GLN A 320 -8.27 -23.24 9.61
C GLN A 320 -8.66 -21.74 9.55
N LEU A 321 -9.67 -21.40 8.71
CA LEU A 321 -10.15 -20.04 8.53
C LEU A 321 -11.04 -19.65 9.73
N GLN A 322 -10.62 -18.67 10.51
CA GLN A 322 -11.34 -18.21 11.70
C GLN A 322 -12.27 -17.05 11.40
N GLN A 323 -11.83 -16.15 10.53
CA GLN A 323 -12.58 -14.97 10.14
C GLN A 323 -12.23 -14.58 8.71
N ILE A 324 -13.22 -14.13 7.94
CA ILE A 324 -13.01 -13.40 6.69
C ILE A 324 -14.14 -12.41 6.48
N TYR A 325 -13.80 -11.21 6.03
CA TYR A 325 -14.72 -10.17 5.59
C TYR A 325 -14.05 -9.25 4.59
N ALA A 326 -14.85 -8.61 3.76
CA ALA A 326 -14.38 -7.58 2.84
C ALA A 326 -14.74 -6.20 3.39
N THR A 327 -13.82 -5.24 3.31
CA THR A 327 -14.06 -3.84 3.64
C THR A 327 -14.10 -3.03 2.36
N TYR A 328 -15.24 -2.42 2.04
CA TYR A 328 -15.30 -1.54 0.88
C TYR A 328 -14.77 -0.15 1.21
N VAL A 329 -14.10 0.44 0.23
CA VAL A 329 -13.48 1.76 0.34
C VAL A 329 -13.97 2.67 -0.77
N HIS A 330 -14.09 3.93 -0.47
CA HIS A 330 -14.33 4.98 -1.47
C HIS A 330 -13.88 6.33 -0.92
N THR A 331 -13.83 7.33 -1.79
CA THR A 331 -13.60 8.72 -1.41
C THR A 331 -14.69 9.18 -0.44
N ASP A 332 -14.29 9.77 0.68
CA ASP A 332 -15.20 10.25 1.74
C ASP A 332 -15.88 11.56 1.32
N LEU A 333 -16.91 11.43 0.52
CA LEU A 333 -17.69 12.57 0.02
C LEU A 333 -18.85 12.90 0.98
N LYS A 334 -18.98 14.18 1.30
CA LYS A 334 -20.12 14.67 2.08
C LYS A 334 -21.42 14.50 1.29
N LYS A 335 -22.37 13.74 1.84
CA LYS A 335 -23.73 13.66 1.26
C LYS A 335 -24.45 15.01 1.44
N ILE A 336 -24.77 15.67 0.34
CA ILE A 336 -25.46 16.96 0.32
C ILE A 336 -26.92 16.84 -0.11
N ALA A 337 -27.35 15.71 -0.68
CA ALA A 337 -28.71 15.43 -1.09
C ALA A 337 -29.05 13.95 -1.02
N LYS A 338 -30.31 13.61 -0.90
CA LYS A 338 -30.90 12.28 -1.04
C LYS A 338 -32.05 12.37 -2.00
N ILE A 339 -32.03 11.64 -3.09
CA ILE A 339 -33.16 11.47 -4.01
C ILE A 339 -33.92 10.23 -3.54
N THR A 340 -35.22 10.40 -3.25
CA THR A 340 -36.14 9.31 -2.83
C THR A 340 -37.14 9.05 -3.94
#